data_e7cea5e1e612c0f2003bb8d5c3f3dedf
#
_entry.id   e7cea5e1e612c0f2003bb8d5c3f3dedf
#
_cell.length_a   1.000
_cell.length_b   1.000
_cell.length_c   1.000
_cell.angle_alpha   90.00
_cell.angle_beta   90.00
_cell.angle_gamma   90.00
#
_symmetry.space_group_name_H-M   'P 1'
#
loop_
_entity.id
_entity.type
_entity.pdbx_description
1 polymer ?
#
loop_
_entity_poly.entity_id
_entity_poly.type
_entity_poly.pdbx_seq_one_letter_code
_entity_poly.pdbx_strand_id
1 'polypeptide(L)'
;RLTARDVVYKGEDYTLEIYEMPSPEDAFGIYSLHIFKCERTDALGCIDCLSPYQLQAVVGNKYVSVVFSSGSSAAKDAVDELIRLYLPMDGKEAPQIPEILGIRSPYSGAVKYLRGPISVSSASTSLAELLEDCPFTGVWFVGDRKADDYQALIYVKDQEALKRLSEKIPVSSCIRQGDDFIYIKGTEEEAADEDHGDFGF
;
A
#
# COMPACT_ATOMS: atom_id res chain seq x y z
N ARG A 1 -11.41 8.35 -9.49
CA ARG A 1 -11.27 9.49 -10.44
C ARG A 1 -9.83 9.99 -10.42
N LEU A 2 -9.24 10.27 -11.59
CA LEU A 2 -7.90 10.88 -11.72
C LEU A 2 -8.05 12.36 -12.15
N THR A 3 -7.28 13.24 -11.51
CA THR A 3 -7.00 14.59 -11.96
C THR A 3 -5.50 14.73 -12.10
N ALA A 4 -5.00 15.07 -13.31
CA ALA A 4 -3.59 15.28 -13.57
C ALA A 4 -3.37 16.70 -14.13
N ARG A 5 -2.32 17.38 -13.70
CA ARG A 5 -1.97 18.74 -14.13
C ARG A 5 -0.46 18.96 -14.10
N ASP A 6 0.05 19.61 -15.13
CA ASP A 6 1.36 20.24 -15.10
C ASP A 6 1.22 21.67 -14.57
N VAL A 7 2.05 22.04 -13.63
CA VAL A 7 1.98 23.30 -12.89
C VAL A 7 3.36 23.91 -12.75
N VAL A 8 3.49 25.19 -13.08
CA VAL A 8 4.67 25.97 -12.72
C VAL A 8 4.36 26.74 -11.42
N TYR A 9 5.11 26.46 -10.38
CA TYR A 9 4.93 27.12 -9.08
C TYR A 9 6.27 27.55 -8.50
N LYS A 10 6.38 28.83 -8.12
CA LYS A 10 7.63 29.44 -7.62
C LYS A 10 8.85 29.21 -8.54
N GLY A 11 8.62 29.12 -9.87
CA GLY A 11 9.67 28.95 -10.85
C GLY A 11 10.13 27.51 -11.08
N GLU A 12 9.48 26.53 -10.44
CA GLU A 12 9.75 25.10 -10.58
C GLU A 12 8.58 24.41 -11.28
N ASP A 13 8.87 23.34 -12.03
CA ASP A 13 7.88 22.55 -12.78
C ASP A 13 7.46 21.32 -11.96
N TYR A 14 6.14 21.12 -11.87
CA TYR A 14 5.51 20.00 -11.17
C TYR A 14 4.50 19.29 -12.04
N THR A 15 4.44 17.98 -11.93
CA THR A 15 3.31 17.17 -12.38
C THR A 15 2.53 16.70 -11.15
N LEU A 16 1.31 17.22 -10.98
CA LEU A 16 0.41 16.90 -9.88
C LEU A 16 -0.63 15.88 -10.36
N GLU A 17 -0.70 14.75 -9.70
CA GLU A 17 -1.73 13.73 -9.90
C GLU A 17 -2.49 13.48 -8.61
N ILE A 18 -3.83 13.50 -8.69
CA ILE A 18 -4.72 13.25 -7.58
C ILE A 18 -5.67 12.11 -7.97
N TYR A 19 -5.54 10.99 -7.29
CA TYR A 19 -6.37 9.81 -7.45
C TYR A 19 -7.41 9.77 -6.33
N GLU A 20 -8.66 10.06 -6.65
CA GLU A 20 -9.79 9.93 -5.71
C GLU A 20 -10.28 8.49 -5.71
N MET A 21 -10.18 7.86 -4.55
CA MET A 21 -10.47 6.47 -4.29
C MET A 21 -11.80 6.31 -3.54
N PRO A 22 -12.39 5.09 -3.48
CA PRO A 22 -13.61 4.86 -2.71
C PRO A 22 -13.47 5.11 -1.21
N SER A 23 -12.30 4.81 -0.63
CA SER A 23 -12.04 4.96 0.81
C SER A 23 -10.62 5.45 1.08
N PRO A 24 -10.31 5.92 2.32
CA PRO A 24 -8.96 6.22 2.76
C PRO A 24 -8.02 5.00 2.70
N GLU A 25 -8.54 3.79 2.98
CA GLU A 25 -7.77 2.54 2.89
C GLU A 25 -7.37 2.25 1.45
N ASP A 26 -8.25 2.48 0.48
CA ASP A 26 -7.94 2.32 -0.95
C ASP A 26 -6.84 3.31 -1.41
N ALA A 27 -6.89 4.55 -0.94
CA ALA A 27 -5.85 5.54 -1.21
C ALA A 27 -4.52 5.14 -0.56
N PHE A 28 -4.56 4.66 0.67
CA PHE A 28 -3.40 4.10 1.36
C PHE A 28 -2.85 2.86 0.66
N GLY A 29 -3.71 2.04 0.07
CA GLY A 29 -3.33 0.87 -0.72
C GLY A 29 -2.38 1.24 -1.86
N ILE A 30 -2.72 2.24 -2.66
CA ILE A 30 -1.84 2.74 -3.72
C ILE A 30 -0.53 3.25 -3.12
N TYR A 31 -0.61 4.13 -2.12
CA TYR A 31 0.54 4.71 -1.44
C TYR A 31 1.50 3.63 -0.92
N SER A 32 0.98 2.66 -0.17
CA SER A 32 1.78 1.64 0.52
C SER A 32 2.55 0.70 -0.43
N LEU A 33 2.10 0.58 -1.68
CA LEU A 33 2.78 -0.20 -2.71
C LEU A 33 3.86 0.58 -3.48
N HIS A 34 3.77 1.92 -3.50
CA HIS A 34 4.64 2.78 -4.29
C HIS A 34 5.73 3.49 -3.48
N ILE A 35 5.64 3.50 -2.14
CA ILE A 35 6.66 4.14 -1.31
C ILE A 35 7.97 3.35 -1.32
N PHE A 36 9.08 4.06 -1.52
CA PHE A 36 10.42 3.49 -1.48
C PHE A 36 11.46 4.54 -1.12
N LYS A 37 12.27 4.29 -0.07
CA LYS A 37 13.37 5.14 0.39
C LYS A 37 13.01 6.63 0.45
N CYS A 38 11.99 6.95 1.20
CA CYS A 38 11.49 8.30 1.35
C CYS A 38 11.61 8.81 2.78
N GLU A 39 11.62 10.11 2.90
CA GLU A 39 11.57 10.80 4.18
C GLU A 39 10.13 11.27 4.42
N ARG A 40 9.71 11.21 5.66
CA ARG A 40 8.46 11.79 6.09
C ARG A 40 8.66 13.29 6.31
N THR A 41 7.76 14.12 5.78
CA THR A 41 7.89 15.58 5.94
C THR A 41 7.20 16.10 7.18
N ASP A 42 6.13 15.45 7.65
CA ASP A 42 5.22 15.92 8.71
C ASP A 42 4.56 17.30 8.42
N ALA A 43 4.90 17.91 7.30
CA ALA A 43 4.46 19.25 6.95
C ALA A 43 2.99 19.31 6.56
N LEU A 44 2.48 18.25 5.94
CA LEU A 44 1.09 18.18 5.46
C LEU A 44 0.09 17.80 6.55
N GLY A 45 0.54 17.21 7.66
CA GLY A 45 -0.34 16.66 8.70
C GLY A 45 -1.13 15.43 8.24
N CYS A 46 -0.64 14.72 7.23
CA CYS A 46 -1.19 13.48 6.69
C CYS A 46 -0.07 12.44 6.49
N ILE A 47 -0.41 11.27 5.96
CA ILE A 47 0.58 10.26 5.59
C ILE A 47 1.31 10.74 4.34
N ASP A 48 2.60 10.99 4.42
CA ASP A 48 3.42 11.47 3.32
C ASP A 48 4.78 10.77 3.21
N CYS A 49 5.40 10.93 2.04
CA CYS A 49 6.68 10.33 1.69
C CYS A 49 7.37 11.19 0.64
N LEU A 50 8.46 11.85 1.02
CA LEU A 50 9.26 12.68 0.14
C LEU A 50 10.50 11.92 -0.32
N SER A 51 10.64 11.76 -1.63
CA SER A 51 11.83 11.26 -2.31
C SER A 51 12.58 12.43 -2.99
N PRO A 52 13.75 12.22 -3.60
CA PRO A 52 14.47 13.29 -4.29
C PRO A 52 13.68 14.05 -5.37
N TYR A 53 12.72 13.39 -6.03
CA TYR A 53 11.97 13.96 -7.17
C TYR A 53 10.47 13.80 -7.07
N GLN A 54 9.95 13.33 -5.94
CA GLN A 54 8.51 13.08 -5.81
C GLN A 54 8.07 13.19 -4.35
N LEU A 55 6.95 13.87 -4.12
CA LEU A 55 6.16 13.76 -2.90
C LEU A 55 4.94 12.89 -3.17
N GLN A 56 4.71 11.90 -2.31
CA GLN A 56 3.50 11.09 -2.31
C GLN A 56 2.76 11.31 -0.99
N ALA A 57 1.43 11.38 -1.02
CA ALA A 57 0.64 11.59 0.19
C ALA A 57 -0.72 10.90 0.12
N VAL A 58 -1.29 10.62 1.30
CA VAL A 58 -2.68 10.16 1.47
C VAL A 58 -3.45 11.23 2.22
N VAL A 59 -4.42 11.86 1.54
CA VAL A 59 -5.26 12.93 2.07
C VAL A 59 -6.72 12.50 2.05
N GLY A 60 -7.22 11.95 3.15
CA GLY A 60 -8.53 11.30 3.18
C GLY A 60 -8.56 10.12 2.19
N ASN A 61 -9.56 10.10 1.33
CA ASN A 61 -9.69 9.10 0.27
C ASN A 61 -8.90 9.43 -1.01
N LYS A 62 -7.88 10.30 -0.94
CA LYS A 62 -7.08 10.67 -2.11
C LYS A 62 -5.63 10.24 -1.95
N TYR A 63 -5.12 9.53 -2.94
CA TYR A 63 -3.69 9.38 -3.16
C TYR A 63 -3.20 10.52 -4.03
N VAL A 64 -2.15 11.20 -3.59
CA VAL A 64 -1.56 12.34 -4.26
C VAL A 64 -0.11 12.02 -4.62
N SER A 65 0.26 12.29 -5.87
CA SER A 65 1.62 12.21 -6.37
C SER A 65 2.01 13.56 -6.96
N VAL A 66 3.10 14.12 -6.51
CA VAL A 66 3.68 15.34 -7.07
C VAL A 66 5.11 15.04 -7.48
N VAL A 67 5.33 15.00 -8.78
CA VAL A 67 6.66 14.83 -9.37
C VAL A 67 7.23 16.20 -9.70
N PHE A 68 8.48 16.45 -9.38
CA PHE A 68 9.19 17.68 -9.74
C PHE A 68 10.41 17.36 -10.60
N SER A 69 10.63 18.20 -11.62
CA SER A 69 11.66 17.99 -12.64
C SER A 69 13.08 18.22 -12.09
N SER A 70 13.21 19.14 -11.12
CA SER A 70 14.48 19.41 -10.44
C SER A 70 14.47 18.82 -9.04
N GLY A 71 15.53 18.14 -8.64
CA GLY A 71 15.73 17.70 -7.25
C GLY A 71 16.15 18.84 -6.30
N SER A 72 15.86 20.10 -6.66
CA SER A 72 16.28 21.28 -5.90
C SER A 72 15.62 21.34 -4.52
N SER A 73 16.27 22.00 -3.55
CA SER A 73 15.65 22.26 -2.26
C SER A 73 14.42 23.17 -2.42
N ALA A 74 14.48 24.14 -3.35
CA ALA A 74 13.37 25.05 -3.63
C ALA A 74 12.11 24.31 -4.09
N ALA A 75 12.25 23.29 -4.96
CA ALA A 75 11.12 22.45 -5.39
C ALA A 75 10.54 21.65 -4.23
N LYS A 76 11.37 21.08 -3.37
CA LYS A 76 10.94 20.32 -2.19
C LYS A 76 10.25 21.21 -1.14
N ASP A 77 10.78 22.40 -0.91
CA ASP A 77 10.22 23.33 0.08
C ASP A 77 8.86 23.92 -0.37
N ALA A 78 8.63 24.01 -1.69
CA ALA A 78 7.41 24.55 -2.25
C ALA A 78 6.28 23.53 -2.46
N VAL A 79 6.58 22.23 -2.46
CA VAL A 79 5.60 21.19 -2.80
C VAL A 79 4.43 21.11 -1.82
N ASP A 80 4.68 21.35 -0.53
CA ASP A 80 3.63 21.32 0.50
C ASP A 80 2.62 22.45 0.32
N GLU A 81 3.09 23.65 0.00
CA GLU A 81 2.23 24.79 -0.32
C GLU A 81 1.44 24.52 -1.59
N LEU A 82 2.09 23.94 -2.61
CA LEU A 82 1.44 23.56 -3.86
C LEU A 82 0.26 22.61 -3.61
N ILE A 83 0.44 21.55 -2.83
CA ILE A 83 -0.64 20.60 -2.52
C ILE A 83 -1.82 21.31 -1.84
N ARG A 84 -1.56 22.20 -0.88
CA ARG A 84 -2.59 22.95 -0.14
C ARG A 84 -3.44 23.86 -1.04
N LEU A 85 -2.89 24.31 -2.18
CA LEU A 85 -3.66 25.10 -3.16
C LEU A 85 -4.70 24.24 -3.90
N TYR A 86 -4.48 22.95 -4.03
CA TYR A 86 -5.34 22.01 -4.77
C TYR A 86 -6.23 21.15 -3.88
N LEU A 87 -5.83 20.95 -2.63
CA LEU A 87 -6.55 20.09 -1.69
C LEU A 87 -6.74 20.74 -0.32
N PRO A 88 -7.98 20.77 0.20
CA PRO A 88 -8.21 21.08 1.60
C PRO A 88 -7.64 19.94 2.45
N MET A 89 -6.77 20.28 3.40
CA MET A 89 -6.06 19.30 4.24
C MET A 89 -6.80 19.01 5.55
N ASP A 90 -7.63 19.95 6.03
CA ASP A 90 -8.30 19.84 7.32
C ASP A 90 -9.48 18.85 7.30
N GLY A 91 -9.68 18.16 8.43
CA GLY A 91 -10.84 17.29 8.67
C GLY A 91 -10.89 16.04 7.78
N LYS A 92 -9.76 15.57 7.25
CA LYS A 92 -9.71 14.35 6.45
C LYS A 92 -9.53 13.12 7.31
N GLU A 93 -10.31 12.08 7.00
CA GLU A 93 -10.18 10.79 7.64
C GLU A 93 -8.85 10.13 7.23
N ALA A 94 -8.15 9.56 8.21
CA ALA A 94 -6.98 8.72 7.95
C ALA A 94 -7.42 7.26 7.73
N PRO A 95 -6.64 6.45 6.99
CA PRO A 95 -6.91 5.02 6.86
C PRO A 95 -6.88 4.35 8.23
N GLN A 96 -7.87 3.51 8.51
CA GLN A 96 -8.03 2.83 9.79
C GLN A 96 -7.32 1.48 9.74
N ILE A 97 -6.09 1.43 10.26
CA ILE A 97 -5.34 0.18 10.39
C ILE A 97 -5.96 -0.64 11.52
N PRO A 98 -6.38 -1.90 11.27
CA PRO A 98 -6.99 -2.74 12.30
C PRO A 98 -6.06 -2.98 13.49
N GLU A 99 -6.55 -2.74 14.70
CA GLU A 99 -5.79 -2.90 15.95
C GLU A 99 -5.23 -4.33 16.14
N ILE A 100 -5.93 -5.34 15.61
CA ILE A 100 -5.52 -6.73 15.66
C ILE A 100 -4.13 -6.99 15.07
N LEU A 101 -3.68 -6.14 14.13
CA LEU A 101 -2.35 -6.23 13.52
C LEU A 101 -1.22 -5.78 14.45
N GLY A 102 -1.55 -5.13 15.57
CA GLY A 102 -0.56 -4.59 16.51
C GLY A 102 0.31 -3.47 15.95
N ILE A 103 -0.02 -2.94 14.77
CA ILE A 103 0.72 -1.87 14.09
C ILE A 103 0.27 -0.53 14.65
N ARG A 104 1.22 0.25 15.16
CA ARG A 104 0.95 1.56 15.77
C ARG A 104 1.11 2.72 14.79
N SER A 105 1.69 2.49 13.62
CA SER A 105 2.00 3.56 12.67
C SER A 105 1.85 3.12 11.23
N PRO A 106 1.13 3.88 10.39
CA PRO A 106 1.02 3.62 8.95
C PRO A 106 2.36 3.80 8.20
N TYR A 107 3.35 4.37 8.87
CA TYR A 107 4.67 4.67 8.29
C TYR A 107 5.66 3.52 8.42
N SER A 108 5.28 2.38 8.94
CA SER A 108 6.22 1.27 9.17
C SER A 108 6.81 0.69 7.88
N GLY A 109 6.29 1.08 6.70
CA GLY A 109 6.71 0.54 5.39
C GLY A 109 6.37 -0.93 5.19
N ALA A 110 6.17 -1.66 6.28
CA ALA A 110 5.81 -3.07 6.28
C ALA A 110 4.30 -3.29 6.11
N VAL A 111 3.48 -2.27 6.40
CA VAL A 111 2.02 -2.34 6.28
C VAL A 111 1.58 -1.96 4.88
N LYS A 112 0.73 -2.78 4.27
CA LYS A 112 0.09 -2.54 2.97
C LYS A 112 -1.41 -2.82 3.06
N TYR A 113 -2.20 -2.11 2.26
CA TYR A 113 -3.58 -2.46 2.00
C TYR A 113 -3.75 -2.90 0.55
N LEU A 114 -4.25 -4.11 0.35
CA LEU A 114 -4.31 -4.78 -0.95
C LEU A 114 -5.78 -5.01 -1.32
N ARG A 115 -6.23 -4.46 -2.46
CA ARG A 115 -7.64 -4.50 -2.87
C ARG A 115 -7.95 -5.52 -3.95
N GLY A 116 -7.01 -5.97 -4.69
CA GLY A 116 -7.25 -6.87 -5.82
C GLY A 116 -6.11 -7.85 -6.07
N PRO A 117 -6.28 -8.82 -6.96
CA PRO A 117 -5.29 -9.87 -7.23
C PRO A 117 -3.91 -9.32 -7.60
N ILE A 118 -3.85 -8.25 -8.42
CA ILE A 118 -2.59 -7.62 -8.84
C ILE A 118 -1.83 -7.05 -7.64
N SER A 119 -2.51 -6.38 -6.72
CA SER A 119 -1.85 -5.82 -5.53
C SER A 119 -1.38 -6.92 -4.57
N VAL A 120 -2.15 -8.00 -4.46
CA VAL A 120 -1.77 -9.16 -3.65
C VAL A 120 -0.52 -9.82 -4.22
N SER A 121 -0.49 -10.15 -5.51
CA SER A 121 0.68 -10.78 -6.15
C SER A 121 1.92 -9.87 -6.16
N SER A 122 1.74 -8.55 -6.15
CA SER A 122 2.85 -7.60 -5.99
C SER A 122 3.44 -7.60 -4.57
N ALA A 123 2.66 -8.00 -3.57
CA ALA A 123 3.09 -8.03 -2.17
C ALA A 123 3.62 -9.40 -1.75
N SER A 124 2.97 -10.50 -2.17
CA SER A 124 3.27 -11.87 -1.77
C SER A 124 2.74 -12.86 -2.80
N THR A 125 3.60 -13.74 -3.30
CA THR A 125 3.23 -14.81 -4.24
C THR A 125 2.41 -15.87 -3.52
N SER A 126 2.86 -16.32 -2.35
CA SER A 126 2.17 -17.37 -1.58
C SER A 126 0.78 -16.93 -1.14
N LEU A 127 0.60 -15.65 -0.78
CA LEU A 127 -0.72 -15.10 -0.46
C LEU A 127 -1.61 -15.03 -1.71
N ALA A 128 -1.05 -14.71 -2.87
CA ALA A 128 -1.80 -14.67 -4.12
C ALA A 128 -2.33 -16.08 -4.50
N GLU A 129 -1.52 -17.11 -4.35
CA GLU A 129 -1.91 -18.51 -4.57
C GLU A 129 -2.99 -18.96 -3.57
N LEU A 130 -2.85 -18.60 -2.30
CA LEU A 130 -3.86 -18.88 -1.28
C LEU A 130 -5.22 -18.27 -1.64
N LEU A 131 -5.22 -17.05 -2.16
CA LEU A 131 -6.42 -16.28 -2.52
C LEU A 131 -6.95 -16.59 -3.91
N GLU A 132 -6.28 -17.42 -4.69
CA GLU A 132 -6.80 -17.88 -5.97
C GLU A 132 -8.19 -18.54 -5.78
N ASP A 133 -9.15 -18.10 -6.58
CA ASP A 133 -10.57 -18.54 -6.50
C ASP A 133 -11.30 -18.23 -5.17
N CYS A 134 -10.71 -17.40 -4.29
CA CYS A 134 -11.35 -16.93 -3.07
C CYS A 134 -11.74 -15.46 -3.19
N PRO A 135 -13.04 -15.12 -3.31
CA PRO A 135 -13.48 -13.73 -3.35
C PRO A 135 -13.19 -12.99 -2.03
N PHE A 136 -12.34 -11.97 -2.09
CA PHE A 136 -12.02 -11.10 -0.96
C PHE A 136 -12.38 -9.65 -1.26
N THR A 137 -12.53 -8.84 -0.23
CA THR A 137 -12.87 -7.42 -0.34
C THR A 137 -11.69 -6.49 -0.03
N GLY A 138 -10.71 -6.98 0.69
CA GLY A 138 -9.49 -6.27 1.03
C GLY A 138 -8.59 -7.11 1.92
N VAL A 139 -7.30 -6.80 1.90
CA VAL A 139 -6.29 -7.46 2.74
C VAL A 139 -5.38 -6.41 3.37
N TRP A 140 -5.26 -6.43 4.67
CA TRP A 140 -4.16 -5.78 5.36
C TRP A 140 -2.99 -6.76 5.46
N PHE A 141 -1.91 -6.41 4.83
CA PHE A 141 -0.69 -7.22 4.77
C PHE A 141 0.41 -6.55 5.59
N VAL A 142 1.11 -7.35 6.39
CA VAL A 142 2.26 -6.91 7.19
C VAL A 142 3.42 -7.85 6.89
N GLY A 143 4.41 -7.35 6.21
CA GLY A 143 5.62 -8.09 5.86
C GLY A 143 6.57 -7.23 5.05
N ASP A 144 7.83 -7.62 5.01
CA ASP A 144 8.84 -7.01 4.14
C ASP A 144 9.15 -7.99 3.01
N ARG A 145 9.44 -7.51 1.81
CA ARG A 145 9.91 -8.32 0.67
C ARG A 145 11.16 -9.17 0.99
N LYS A 146 11.86 -8.84 2.08
CA LYS A 146 13.06 -9.55 2.55
C LYS A 146 12.79 -10.48 3.73
N ALA A 147 11.57 -10.47 4.27
CA ALA A 147 11.18 -11.33 5.37
C ALA A 147 10.41 -12.51 4.81
N ASP A 148 10.84 -13.73 5.16
CA ASP A 148 10.15 -14.95 4.77
C ASP A 148 8.76 -15.05 5.42
N ASP A 149 8.56 -14.34 6.53
CA ASP A 149 7.30 -14.34 7.30
C ASP A 149 6.45 -13.11 7.01
N TYR A 150 5.14 -13.32 6.83
CA TYR A 150 4.15 -12.24 6.76
C TYR A 150 2.92 -12.52 7.63
N GLN A 151 2.15 -11.49 7.87
CA GLN A 151 0.80 -11.57 8.46
C GLN A 151 -0.19 -10.95 7.49
N ALA A 152 -1.37 -11.56 7.36
CA ALA A 152 -2.43 -11.05 6.51
C ALA A 152 -3.78 -11.13 7.20
N LEU A 153 -4.48 -9.99 7.30
CA LEU A 153 -5.87 -9.91 7.71
C LEU A 153 -6.73 -9.78 6.46
N ILE A 154 -7.40 -10.86 6.10
CA ILE A 154 -8.14 -11.03 4.85
C ILE A 154 -9.63 -10.85 5.12
N TYR A 155 -10.24 -9.83 4.55
CA TYR A 155 -11.68 -9.65 4.56
C TYR A 155 -12.30 -10.33 3.34
N VAL A 156 -13.29 -11.16 3.58
CA VAL A 156 -13.96 -11.93 2.53
C VAL A 156 -15.32 -11.34 2.18
N LYS A 157 -15.82 -11.69 1.01
CA LYS A 157 -17.06 -11.16 0.49
C LYS A 157 -18.30 -11.70 1.22
N ASP A 158 -18.28 -12.99 1.58
CA ASP A 158 -19.41 -13.72 2.15
C ASP A 158 -18.94 -14.96 2.91
N GLN A 159 -19.89 -15.65 3.56
CA GLN A 159 -19.64 -16.85 4.35
C GLN A 159 -19.13 -18.04 3.53
N GLU A 160 -19.49 -18.14 2.25
CA GLU A 160 -19.00 -19.18 1.37
C GLU A 160 -17.51 -18.98 1.06
N ALA A 161 -17.11 -17.73 0.77
CA ALA A 161 -15.70 -17.36 0.62
C ALA A 161 -14.90 -17.60 1.91
N LEU A 162 -15.49 -17.28 3.08
CA LEU A 162 -14.87 -17.54 4.36
C LEU A 162 -14.59 -19.02 4.57
N LYS A 163 -15.57 -19.87 4.29
CA LYS A 163 -15.46 -21.32 4.41
C LYS A 163 -14.38 -21.87 3.46
N ARG A 164 -14.42 -21.48 2.18
CA ARG A 164 -13.42 -21.92 1.19
C ARG A 164 -12.00 -21.54 1.61
N LEU A 165 -11.83 -20.31 2.08
CA LEU A 165 -10.52 -19.83 2.54
C LEU A 165 -10.05 -20.58 3.79
N SER A 166 -10.94 -20.81 4.75
CA SER A 166 -10.60 -21.57 5.97
C SER A 166 -10.20 -23.02 5.70
N GLU A 167 -10.76 -23.66 4.67
CA GLU A 167 -10.40 -25.02 4.25
C GLU A 167 -9.00 -25.10 3.61
N LYS A 168 -8.52 -24.00 2.99
CA LYS A 168 -7.18 -23.93 2.39
C LYS A 168 -6.07 -23.61 3.42
N ILE A 169 -6.40 -22.94 4.53
CA ILE A 169 -5.43 -22.45 5.52
C ILE A 169 -5.11 -23.55 6.52
N PRO A 170 -3.82 -23.92 6.71
CA PRO A 170 -3.42 -24.79 7.80
C PRO A 170 -3.82 -24.20 9.18
N VAL A 171 -4.30 -25.04 10.07
CA VAL A 171 -4.73 -24.59 11.43
C VAL A 171 -3.60 -23.86 12.18
N SER A 172 -2.36 -24.29 11.96
CA SER A 172 -1.16 -23.66 12.55
C SER A 172 -0.91 -22.25 12.05
N SER A 173 -1.40 -21.89 10.87
CA SER A 173 -1.25 -20.58 10.25
C SER A 173 -2.39 -19.62 10.59
N CYS A 174 -3.54 -20.12 11.03
CA CYS A 174 -4.68 -19.30 11.42
C CYS A 174 -4.48 -18.74 12.83
N ILE A 175 -4.34 -17.40 12.93
CA ILE A 175 -4.23 -16.68 14.22
C ILE A 175 -5.62 -16.42 14.78
N ARG A 176 -6.55 -15.96 13.96
CA ARG A 176 -7.93 -15.66 14.36
C ARG A 176 -8.87 -15.67 13.16
N GLN A 177 -10.09 -16.15 13.38
CA GLN A 177 -11.19 -16.06 12.41
C GLN A 177 -12.36 -15.30 13.04
N GLY A 178 -12.97 -14.41 12.26
CA GLY A 178 -14.22 -13.70 12.58
C GLY A 178 -15.34 -14.10 11.63
N ASP A 179 -16.39 -13.30 11.60
CA ASP A 179 -17.56 -13.57 10.76
C ASP A 179 -17.31 -13.23 9.28
N ASP A 180 -16.42 -12.28 9.02
CA ASP A 180 -16.12 -11.75 7.67
C ASP A 180 -14.61 -11.64 7.37
N PHE A 181 -13.76 -12.18 8.26
CA PHE A 181 -12.32 -12.14 8.07
C PHE A 181 -11.60 -13.39 8.58
N ILE A 182 -10.41 -13.62 8.02
CA ILE A 182 -9.40 -14.55 8.58
C ILE A 182 -8.10 -13.78 8.75
N TYR A 183 -7.46 -13.94 9.91
CA TYR A 183 -6.13 -13.40 10.22
C TYR A 183 -5.13 -14.54 10.28
N ILE A 184 -4.11 -14.48 9.45
CA ILE A 184 -3.13 -15.55 9.27
C ILE A 184 -1.70 -15.06 9.43
N LYS A 185 -0.81 -16.00 9.74
CA LYS A 185 0.63 -15.90 9.54
C LYS A 185 1.01 -16.83 8.39
N GLY A 186 1.76 -16.34 7.43
CA GLY A 186 2.27 -17.10 6.30
C GLY A 186 3.78 -16.92 6.14
N THR A 187 4.37 -17.74 5.27
CA THR A 187 5.76 -17.64 4.84
C THR A 187 5.80 -17.57 3.32
N GLU A 188 6.71 -16.78 2.76
CA GLU A 188 7.05 -16.88 1.34
C GLU A 188 7.89 -18.15 1.15
N GLU A 189 7.47 -19.02 0.27
CA GLU A 189 8.36 -20.08 -0.21
C GLU A 189 9.42 -19.44 -1.11
N GLU A 190 10.71 -19.71 -0.86
CA GLU A 190 11.75 -19.36 -1.81
C GLU A 190 11.36 -19.98 -3.16
N ALA A 191 11.19 -19.15 -4.20
CA ALA A 191 11.06 -19.65 -5.55
C ALA A 191 12.27 -20.55 -5.79
N ALA A 192 12.04 -21.85 -5.98
CA ALA A 192 13.11 -22.79 -6.27
C ALA A 192 13.89 -22.20 -7.45
N ASP A 193 15.16 -21.84 -7.23
CA ASP A 193 16.06 -21.43 -8.28
C ASP A 193 15.98 -22.54 -9.35
N GLU A 194 15.28 -22.27 -10.45
CA GLU A 194 15.37 -23.11 -11.63
C GLU A 194 16.83 -23.05 -12.05
N ASP A 195 17.53 -24.11 -11.69
CA ASP A 195 18.91 -24.41 -12.07
C ASP A 195 19.03 -24.17 -13.59
N HIS A 196 19.53 -23.01 -13.95
CA HIS A 196 19.93 -22.73 -15.32
C HIS A 196 21.11 -23.62 -15.61
N GLY A 197 20.75 -24.85 -16.01
CA GLY A 197 21.66 -25.84 -16.51
C GLY A 197 22.69 -25.20 -17.40
N ASP A 198 23.92 -25.36 -16.96
CA ASP A 198 25.18 -25.13 -17.64
C ASP A 198 25.10 -25.62 -19.12
N PHE A 199 24.84 -24.71 -20.05
CA PHE A 199 25.09 -24.96 -21.46
C PHE A 199 26.57 -24.69 -21.72
N GLY A 200 27.38 -25.68 -21.36
CA GLY A 200 28.72 -25.79 -21.89
C GLY A 200 28.67 -25.94 -23.41
N PHE A 201 29.27 -24.99 -24.12
CA PHE A 201 30.03 -25.17 -25.36
C PHE A 201 31.11 -24.08 -25.47
#